data_5e656b6beb86ea80eca682791ddd49b9
#
_entry.id   5e656b6beb86ea80eca682791ddd49b9
#
_cell.length_a   1.000
_cell.length_b   1.000
_cell.length_c   1.000
_cell.angle_alpha   90.00
_cell.angle_beta   90.00
_cell.angle_gamma   90.00
#
_symmetry.space_group_name_H-M   'P 1'
#
loop_
_entity.id
_entity.type
_entity.pdbx_description
1 polymer ?
#
loop_
_entity_poly.entity_id
_entity_poly.type
_entity_poly.pdbx_seq_one_letter_code
_entity_poly.pdbx_strand_id
1 'polypeptide(L)'
;MKFSLLSTFIAGNAYNNNINGNNIISISPGGKKGLYYLGTLAYIKSNYDLHKYSYLGSSAGAWCSLYMCFNGDDNEFINDVLSFNFKTQSLDKTQYLFKRALLSKYTDDDFDLNKLNIGIACLGRINKFSLKYNIYNEFNDLEDAIDCCIASSHVPIITGGGLLKRYKKKFVFDGGLIRAPYRKLETSTLHVCPKIWNNKKYIKESGLS
;
A
#
# COMPACT_ATOMS: atom_id res chain seq x y z
N MET A 1 24.19 2.28 -13.97
CA MET A 1 23.48 1.21 -14.69
C MET A 1 22.01 1.60 -14.77
N LYS A 2 21.51 1.93 -15.96
CA LYS A 2 20.17 2.51 -16.15
C LYS A 2 19.09 1.44 -16.02
N PHE A 3 18.14 1.61 -15.12
CA PHE A 3 16.92 0.82 -14.96
C PHE A 3 15.94 0.93 -16.16
N SER A 4 16.43 1.02 -17.38
CA SER A 4 15.59 1.18 -18.58
C SER A 4 15.00 -0.15 -19.10
N LEU A 5 15.48 -1.29 -18.62
CA LEU A 5 15.07 -2.61 -19.10
C LEU A 5 13.75 -3.13 -18.49
N LEU A 6 13.26 -2.53 -17.40
CA LEU A 6 11.99 -2.97 -16.77
C LEU A 6 10.74 -2.30 -17.37
N SER A 7 10.89 -1.33 -18.26
CA SER A 7 9.74 -0.56 -18.77
C SER A 7 9.01 -1.19 -19.96
N THR A 8 9.55 -2.25 -20.56
CA THR A 8 9.04 -2.81 -21.83
C THR A 8 8.14 -4.06 -21.66
N PHE A 9 7.92 -4.54 -20.43
CA PHE A 9 7.21 -5.79 -20.17
C PHE A 9 5.77 -5.64 -19.65
N ILE A 10 5.09 -4.54 -19.91
CA ILE A 10 3.73 -4.32 -19.40
C ILE A 10 2.73 -4.28 -20.56
N ALA A 11 2.37 -5.44 -21.07
CA ALA A 11 1.18 -5.59 -21.90
C ALA A 11 0.32 -6.73 -21.36
N GLY A 12 -0.80 -6.39 -20.74
CA GLY A 12 -1.80 -7.36 -20.31
C GLY A 12 -2.53 -6.93 -19.04
N ASN A 13 -3.42 -5.95 -19.16
CA ASN A 13 -4.30 -5.51 -18.07
C ASN A 13 -5.42 -6.53 -17.85
N ALA A 14 -5.23 -7.50 -16.97
CA ALA A 14 -6.35 -8.19 -16.34
C ALA A 14 -6.42 -7.71 -14.91
N TYR A 15 -7.26 -6.73 -14.67
CA TYR A 15 -7.64 -6.29 -13.32
C TYR A 15 -8.68 -7.26 -12.77
N ASN A 16 -8.45 -7.77 -11.57
CA ASN A 16 -9.53 -8.38 -10.80
C ASN A 16 -10.14 -7.23 -9.99
N ASN A 17 -11.26 -6.68 -10.50
CA ASN A 17 -11.83 -5.41 -10.04
C ASN A 17 -12.83 -5.54 -8.89
N ASN A 18 -12.75 -6.58 -8.09
CA ASN A 18 -13.58 -6.63 -6.88
C ASN A 18 -12.98 -5.70 -5.83
N ILE A 19 -13.41 -4.46 -5.83
CA ILE A 19 -13.09 -3.49 -4.78
C ILE A 19 -14.30 -3.38 -3.89
N ASN A 20 -14.10 -3.52 -2.59
CA ASN A 20 -15.16 -3.27 -1.62
C ASN A 20 -15.40 -1.77 -1.49
N GLY A 21 -16.66 -1.34 -1.70
CA GLY A 21 -17.10 0.04 -1.50
C GLY A 21 -17.19 0.88 -2.77
N ASN A 22 -18.10 1.87 -2.73
CA ASN A 22 -18.36 2.79 -3.84
C ASN A 22 -17.50 4.06 -3.79
N ASN A 23 -17.04 4.46 -2.60
CA ASN A 23 -16.16 5.62 -2.41
C ASN A 23 -14.78 5.13 -1.96
N ILE A 24 -13.75 5.43 -2.74
CA ILE A 24 -12.41 4.93 -2.50
C ILE A 24 -11.45 6.09 -2.25
N ILE A 25 -10.69 5.99 -1.16
CA ILE A 25 -9.46 6.76 -0.97
C ILE A 25 -8.30 5.88 -1.40
N SER A 26 -7.66 6.28 -2.49
CA SER A 26 -6.52 5.54 -3.02
C SER A 26 -5.20 6.17 -2.58
N ILE A 27 -4.25 5.32 -2.15
CA ILE A 27 -2.96 5.73 -1.60
C ILE A 27 -1.85 5.11 -2.44
N SER A 28 -1.03 5.96 -3.05
CA SER A 28 -0.01 5.50 -3.98
C SER A 28 1.19 4.85 -3.27
N PRO A 29 1.95 4.01 -3.99
CA PRO A 29 3.26 3.57 -3.52
C PRO A 29 4.15 4.77 -3.23
N GLY A 30 4.92 4.74 -2.14
CA GLY A 30 5.74 5.86 -1.69
C GLY A 30 7.13 5.47 -1.22
N GLY A 31 7.41 4.18 -0.99
CA GLY A 31 8.63 3.71 -0.36
C GLY A 31 8.85 4.44 0.98
N LYS A 32 10.06 4.95 1.23
CA LYS A 32 10.38 5.70 2.46
C LYS A 32 9.53 6.96 2.68
N LYS A 33 8.90 7.48 1.62
CA LYS A 33 8.00 8.63 1.72
C LYS A 33 6.62 8.27 2.29
N GLY A 34 6.35 6.98 2.52
CA GLY A 34 5.10 6.51 3.13
C GLY A 34 4.82 7.12 4.52
N LEU A 35 5.86 7.43 5.29
CA LEU A 35 5.69 8.08 6.59
C LEU A 35 5.05 9.48 6.49
N TYR A 36 5.26 10.20 5.39
CA TYR A 36 4.59 11.49 5.17
C TYR A 36 3.08 11.32 4.93
N TYR A 37 2.66 10.16 4.43
CA TYR A 37 1.24 9.90 4.26
C TYR A 37 0.51 9.81 5.59
N LEU A 38 1.15 9.27 6.64
CA LEU A 38 0.52 9.13 7.96
C LEU A 38 -0.01 10.47 8.47
N GLY A 39 0.79 11.54 8.40
CA GLY A 39 0.33 12.87 8.83
C GLY A 39 -0.85 13.40 8.00
N THR A 40 -0.80 13.22 6.67
CA THR A 40 -1.91 13.60 5.79
C THR A 40 -3.17 12.79 6.08
N LEU A 41 -3.03 11.50 6.28
CA LEU A 41 -4.15 10.59 6.52
C LEU A 41 -4.73 10.77 7.93
N ALA A 42 -3.90 11.05 8.93
CA ALA A 42 -4.35 11.41 10.26
C ALA A 42 -5.21 12.69 10.23
N TYR A 43 -4.76 13.71 9.50
CA TYR A 43 -5.56 14.91 9.29
C TYR A 43 -6.90 14.59 8.61
N ILE A 44 -6.90 13.75 7.58
CA ILE A 44 -8.12 13.34 6.88
C ILE A 44 -9.06 12.59 7.85
N LYS A 45 -8.56 11.63 8.63
CA LYS A 45 -9.36 10.89 9.63
C LYS A 45 -9.98 11.81 10.67
N SER A 46 -9.23 12.80 11.14
CA SER A 46 -9.69 13.70 12.20
C SER A 46 -10.70 14.75 11.74
N ASN A 47 -10.75 15.07 10.44
CA ASN A 47 -11.51 16.21 9.94
C ASN A 47 -12.66 15.85 9.00
N TYR A 48 -12.76 14.59 8.55
CA TYR A 48 -13.76 14.16 7.58
C TYR A 48 -14.48 12.89 8.05
N ASP A 49 -15.77 12.80 7.73
CA ASP A 49 -16.54 11.59 7.92
C ASP A 49 -16.17 10.54 6.85
N LEU A 50 -15.58 9.44 7.30
CA LEU A 50 -15.04 8.39 6.44
C LEU A 50 -15.82 7.09 6.49
N HIS A 51 -17.00 7.05 7.14
CA HIS A 51 -17.70 5.79 7.36
C HIS A 51 -18.13 5.10 6.05
N LYS A 52 -18.34 5.85 4.96
CA LYS A 52 -18.72 5.33 3.61
C LYS A 52 -17.53 5.04 2.70
N TYR A 53 -16.31 5.25 3.19
CA TYR A 53 -15.11 5.10 2.37
C TYR A 53 -14.42 3.78 2.62
N SER A 54 -13.83 3.22 1.57
CA SER A 54 -12.85 2.15 1.64
C SER A 54 -11.49 2.66 1.15
N TYR A 55 -10.44 1.94 1.48
CA TYR A 55 -9.07 2.38 1.28
C TYR A 55 -8.33 1.41 0.38
N LEU A 56 -7.69 1.91 -0.67
CA LEU A 56 -6.91 1.11 -1.60
C LEU A 56 -5.47 1.60 -1.62
N GLY A 57 -4.53 0.74 -1.26
CA GLY A 57 -3.11 1.07 -1.29
C GLY A 57 -2.23 0.00 -1.88
N SER A 58 -1.00 0.39 -2.23
CA SER A 58 0.05 -0.51 -2.67
C SER A 58 1.38 -0.10 -2.06
N SER A 59 2.23 -1.09 -1.71
CA SER A 59 3.52 -0.82 -1.08
C SER A 59 3.36 -0.01 0.20
N ALA A 60 4.06 1.12 0.35
CA ALA A 60 3.85 2.02 1.48
C ALA A 60 2.38 2.47 1.62
N GLY A 61 1.66 2.62 0.50
CA GLY A 61 0.24 2.92 0.52
C GLY A 61 -0.63 1.79 1.08
N ALA A 62 -0.21 0.52 0.99
CA ALA A 62 -0.92 -0.59 1.61
C ALA A 62 -0.90 -0.49 3.15
N TRP A 63 0.26 -0.18 3.74
CA TRP A 63 0.40 0.07 5.17
C TRP A 63 -0.43 1.27 5.64
N CYS A 64 -0.46 2.32 4.82
CA CYS A 64 -1.28 3.49 5.09
C CYS A 64 -2.79 3.18 4.97
N SER A 65 -3.20 2.31 4.04
CA SER A 65 -4.58 1.84 3.95
C SER A 65 -4.99 1.01 5.17
N LEU A 66 -4.07 0.18 5.69
CA LEU A 66 -4.29 -0.55 6.95
C LEU A 66 -4.47 0.42 8.11
N TYR A 67 -3.63 1.46 8.22
CA TYR A 67 -3.81 2.52 9.23
C TYR A 67 -5.18 3.21 9.12
N MET A 68 -5.67 3.47 7.92
CA MET A 68 -7.00 4.08 7.73
C MET A 68 -8.15 3.19 8.21
N CYS A 69 -7.93 1.88 8.31
CA CYS A 69 -8.89 0.91 8.86
C CYS A 69 -8.84 0.80 10.38
N PHE A 70 -7.84 1.40 11.05
CA PHE A 70 -7.69 1.35 12.49
C PHE A 70 -8.76 2.17 13.19
N ASN A 71 -9.40 1.61 14.23
CA ASN A 71 -10.51 2.21 14.98
C ASN A 71 -10.11 2.77 16.35
N GLY A 72 -8.85 2.55 16.80
CA GLY A 72 -8.35 3.01 18.08
C GLY A 72 -7.83 4.45 18.06
N ASP A 73 -6.98 4.79 19.05
CA ASP A 73 -6.34 6.12 19.15
C ASP A 73 -5.26 6.30 18.07
N ASP A 74 -5.53 7.20 17.11
CA ASP A 74 -4.62 7.50 16.01
C ASP A 74 -3.25 8.02 16.50
N ASN A 75 -3.21 8.79 17.61
CA ASN A 75 -1.95 9.32 18.15
C ASN A 75 -1.10 8.19 18.71
N GLU A 76 -1.72 7.25 19.42
CA GLU A 76 -1.03 6.07 19.93
C GLU A 76 -0.44 5.24 18.79
N PHE A 77 -1.24 4.92 17.77
CA PHE A 77 -0.78 4.16 16.60
C PHE A 77 0.37 4.86 15.87
N ILE A 78 0.24 6.16 15.63
CA ILE A 78 1.29 6.95 14.95
C ILE A 78 2.57 6.98 15.78
N ASN A 79 2.48 7.16 17.09
CA ASN A 79 3.64 7.13 17.98
C ASN A 79 4.34 5.76 17.95
N ASP A 80 3.59 4.66 17.93
CA ASP A 80 4.15 3.30 17.77
C ASP A 80 4.91 3.17 16.45
N VAL A 81 4.31 3.61 15.34
CA VAL A 81 4.97 3.58 14.03
C VAL A 81 6.24 4.44 14.01
N LEU A 82 6.19 5.66 14.55
CA LEU A 82 7.32 6.59 14.54
C LEU A 82 8.45 6.18 15.50
N SER A 83 8.12 5.51 16.61
CA SER A 83 9.10 4.98 17.56
C SER A 83 9.84 3.76 17.02
N PHE A 84 9.26 3.08 16.01
CA PHE A 84 9.85 1.90 15.43
C PHE A 84 11.12 2.21 14.64
N ASN A 85 12.22 1.51 14.93
CA ASN A 85 13.51 1.76 14.29
C ASN A 85 13.61 1.11 12.91
N PHE A 86 13.30 1.87 11.86
CA PHE A 86 13.39 1.41 10.47
C PHE A 86 14.82 1.42 9.88
N LYS A 87 15.85 1.83 10.63
CA LYS A 87 17.19 2.12 10.07
C LYS A 87 18.20 0.97 10.20
N THR A 88 17.97 0.00 11.06
CA THR A 88 19.01 -0.93 11.52
C THR A 88 19.10 -2.25 10.77
N GLN A 89 18.17 -2.57 9.87
CA GLN A 89 18.09 -3.89 9.23
C GLN A 89 17.61 -3.79 7.77
N SER A 90 17.66 -4.92 7.04
CA SER A 90 16.99 -5.00 5.74
C SER A 90 15.50 -4.71 5.88
N LEU A 91 14.88 -4.15 4.85
CA LEU A 91 13.47 -3.78 4.90
C LEU A 91 12.56 -4.98 5.19
N ASP A 92 12.90 -6.17 4.68
CA ASP A 92 12.14 -7.40 4.95
C ASP A 92 12.15 -7.76 6.46
N LYS A 93 13.32 -7.74 7.09
CA LYS A 93 13.43 -7.95 8.56
C LYS A 93 12.67 -6.87 9.33
N THR A 94 12.78 -5.63 8.91
CA THR A 94 12.07 -4.50 9.52
C THR A 94 10.56 -4.69 9.47
N GLN A 95 10.02 -5.07 8.31
CA GLN A 95 8.59 -5.35 8.15
C GLN A 95 8.13 -6.53 9.01
N TYR A 96 8.94 -7.57 9.13
CA TYR A 96 8.63 -8.71 9.98
C TYR A 96 8.60 -8.34 11.47
N LEU A 97 9.58 -7.55 11.93
CA LEU A 97 9.59 -7.06 13.31
C LEU A 97 8.42 -6.12 13.58
N PHE A 98 8.07 -5.27 12.61
CA PHE A 98 6.92 -4.40 12.71
C PHE A 98 5.60 -5.19 12.76
N LYS A 99 5.46 -6.25 11.94
CA LYS A 99 4.34 -7.20 12.05
C LYS A 99 4.20 -7.73 13.46
N ARG A 100 5.30 -8.23 14.05
CA ARG A 100 5.28 -8.76 15.42
C ARG A 100 4.87 -7.70 16.45
N ALA A 101 5.38 -6.48 16.31
CA ALA A 101 5.04 -5.38 17.20
C ALA A 101 3.53 -5.04 17.11
N LEU A 102 2.97 -4.96 15.90
CA LEU A 102 1.55 -4.72 15.70
C LEU A 102 0.69 -5.83 16.32
N LEU A 103 0.99 -7.10 16.03
CA LEU A 103 0.23 -8.25 16.53
C LEU A 103 0.39 -8.50 18.05
N SER A 104 1.42 -7.94 18.68
CA SER A 104 1.55 -8.00 20.15
C SER A 104 0.69 -6.97 20.87
N LYS A 105 0.19 -5.96 20.16
CA LYS A 105 -0.53 -4.82 20.74
C LYS A 105 -1.98 -4.73 20.27
N TYR A 106 -2.24 -5.08 19.02
CA TYR A 106 -3.54 -4.92 18.36
C TYR A 106 -4.14 -6.27 17.93
N THR A 107 -5.45 -6.30 17.86
CA THR A 107 -6.28 -7.45 17.46
C THR A 107 -7.11 -7.12 16.22
N ASP A 108 -7.85 -8.10 15.70
CA ASP A 108 -8.75 -7.92 14.56
C ASP A 108 -9.84 -6.87 14.84
N ASP A 109 -10.31 -6.79 16.09
CA ASP A 109 -11.37 -5.86 16.50
C ASP A 109 -10.93 -4.38 16.43
N ASP A 110 -9.61 -4.14 16.44
CA ASP A 110 -9.06 -2.79 16.33
C ASP A 110 -9.08 -2.25 14.89
N PHE A 111 -9.42 -3.09 13.88
CA PHE A 111 -9.39 -2.71 12.48
C PHE A 111 -10.68 -3.09 11.73
N ASP A 112 -11.25 -2.15 10.97
CA ASP A 112 -12.32 -2.46 10.00
C ASP A 112 -11.73 -2.98 8.68
N LEU A 113 -11.31 -4.26 8.69
CA LEU A 113 -10.66 -4.90 7.53
C LEU A 113 -11.58 -5.00 6.30
N ASN A 114 -12.91 -4.84 6.46
CA ASN A 114 -13.87 -4.83 5.35
C ASN A 114 -13.69 -3.61 4.42
N LYS A 115 -13.05 -2.54 4.94
CA LYS A 115 -12.73 -1.33 4.16
C LYS A 115 -11.36 -1.40 3.48
N LEU A 116 -10.57 -2.43 3.78
CA LEU A 116 -9.20 -2.55 3.30
C LEU A 116 -9.13 -3.19 1.91
N ASN A 117 -8.44 -2.54 1.00
CA ASN A 117 -8.09 -3.09 -0.32
C ASN A 117 -6.58 -2.93 -0.55
N ILE A 118 -5.89 -4.00 -0.88
CA ILE A 118 -4.44 -3.99 -1.10
C ILE A 118 -4.11 -4.45 -2.50
N GLY A 119 -3.40 -3.61 -3.23
CA GLY A 119 -2.95 -3.90 -4.58
C GLY A 119 -1.55 -4.53 -4.60
N ILE A 120 -1.41 -5.68 -5.26
CA ILE A 120 -0.17 -6.44 -5.39
C ILE A 120 0.10 -6.76 -6.87
N ALA A 121 1.36 -6.64 -7.30
CA ALA A 121 1.80 -7.18 -8.57
C ALA A 121 2.06 -8.68 -8.41
N CYS A 122 1.38 -9.50 -9.21
CA CYS A 122 1.53 -10.95 -9.19
C CYS A 122 2.11 -11.44 -10.52
N LEU A 123 2.96 -12.48 -10.46
CA LEU A 123 3.43 -13.16 -11.66
C LEU A 123 2.24 -13.85 -12.33
N GLY A 124 2.03 -13.55 -13.60
CA GLY A 124 1.07 -14.25 -14.45
C GLY A 124 1.53 -15.64 -14.83
N ARG A 125 0.89 -16.25 -15.85
CA ARG A 125 1.29 -17.58 -16.33
C ARG A 125 2.75 -17.59 -16.80
N ILE A 126 3.47 -18.65 -16.44
CA ILE A 126 4.92 -18.83 -16.64
C ILE A 126 5.36 -18.68 -18.12
N ASN A 127 4.49 -18.98 -19.07
CA ASN A 127 4.80 -18.94 -20.51
C ASN A 127 4.83 -17.51 -21.12
N LYS A 128 4.37 -16.50 -20.38
CA LYS A 128 4.51 -15.09 -20.71
C LYS A 128 4.84 -14.36 -19.41
N PHE A 129 6.09 -13.99 -19.21
CA PHE A 129 6.52 -13.17 -18.07
C PHE A 129 5.68 -11.87 -18.03
N SER A 130 4.48 -11.96 -17.49
CA SER A 130 3.57 -10.84 -17.35
C SER A 130 3.27 -10.62 -15.89
N LEU A 131 3.37 -9.37 -15.42
CA LEU A 131 2.88 -8.99 -14.12
C LEU A 131 1.41 -8.61 -14.25
N LYS A 132 0.57 -9.19 -13.39
CA LYS A 132 -0.83 -8.82 -13.23
C LYS A 132 -1.01 -8.09 -11.92
N TYR A 133 -1.80 -7.03 -11.92
CA TYR A 133 -2.20 -6.35 -10.69
C TYR A 133 -3.44 -7.02 -10.13
N ASN A 134 -3.35 -7.49 -8.90
CA ASN A 134 -4.47 -8.06 -8.18
C ASN A 134 -4.78 -7.18 -6.97
N ILE A 135 -6.04 -6.98 -6.69
CA ILE A 135 -6.53 -6.35 -5.47
C ILE A 135 -7.01 -7.46 -4.55
N TYR A 136 -6.56 -7.42 -3.30
CA TYR A 136 -6.97 -8.30 -2.21
C TYR A 136 -7.78 -7.47 -1.21
N ASN A 137 -8.95 -7.94 -0.84
CA ASN A 137 -9.91 -7.28 0.04
C ASN A 137 -10.67 -8.25 0.96
N GLU A 138 -10.28 -9.50 0.95
CA GLU A 138 -10.80 -10.52 1.85
C GLU A 138 -9.64 -11.04 2.68
N PHE A 139 -9.64 -10.71 3.97
CA PHE A 139 -8.62 -11.08 4.93
C PHE A 139 -9.25 -11.95 6.01
N ASN A 140 -8.54 -13.00 6.41
CA ASN A 140 -9.01 -13.91 7.48
C ASN A 140 -8.93 -13.24 8.86
N ASP A 141 -7.88 -12.43 9.05
CA ASP A 141 -7.53 -11.78 10.30
C ASP A 141 -6.54 -10.63 10.02
N LEU A 142 -6.15 -9.91 11.07
CA LEU A 142 -5.14 -8.83 11.00
C LEU A 142 -3.79 -9.36 10.51
N GLU A 143 -3.41 -10.58 10.89
CA GLU A 143 -2.15 -11.16 10.46
C GLU A 143 -2.11 -11.36 8.93
N ASP A 144 -3.18 -11.89 8.32
CA ASP A 144 -3.30 -12.04 6.86
C ASP A 144 -3.27 -10.68 6.15
N ALA A 145 -3.92 -9.65 6.71
CA ALA A 145 -3.89 -8.28 6.18
C ALA A 145 -2.48 -7.69 6.22
N ILE A 146 -1.74 -7.86 7.31
CA ILE A 146 -0.35 -7.42 7.43
C ILE A 146 0.55 -8.18 6.46
N ASP A 147 0.39 -9.50 6.31
CA ASP A 147 1.15 -10.30 5.34
C ASP A 147 0.88 -9.84 3.90
N CYS A 148 -0.34 -9.41 3.61
CA CYS A 148 -0.68 -8.79 2.34
C CYS A 148 0.05 -7.44 2.14
N CYS A 149 0.16 -6.59 3.17
CA CYS A 149 0.95 -5.36 3.13
C CYS A 149 2.43 -5.64 2.86
N ILE A 150 3.00 -6.64 3.54
CA ILE A 150 4.38 -7.08 3.33
C ILE A 150 4.58 -7.59 1.89
N ALA A 151 3.63 -8.37 1.37
CA ALA A 151 3.66 -8.87 0.00
C ALA A 151 3.57 -7.74 -1.03
N SER A 152 2.72 -6.75 -0.77
CA SER A 152 2.56 -5.53 -1.59
C SER A 152 3.79 -4.63 -1.60
N SER A 153 4.69 -4.78 -0.62
CA SER A 153 5.91 -3.98 -0.46
C SER A 153 7.18 -4.75 -0.86
N HIS A 154 7.06 -5.95 -1.46
CA HIS A 154 8.20 -6.77 -1.82
C HIS A 154 8.83 -6.32 -3.14
N VAL A 155 9.99 -5.67 -3.06
CA VAL A 155 10.85 -5.37 -4.21
C VAL A 155 12.04 -6.32 -4.21
N PRO A 156 12.16 -7.26 -5.19
CA PRO A 156 13.26 -8.19 -5.25
C PRO A 156 14.62 -7.50 -5.10
N ILE A 157 15.54 -8.11 -4.36
CA ILE A 157 16.91 -7.63 -4.08
C ILE A 157 16.93 -6.40 -3.16
N ILE A 158 16.01 -5.45 -3.32
CA ILE A 158 16.02 -4.16 -2.59
C ILE A 158 15.48 -4.32 -1.17
N THR A 159 14.37 -5.05 -1.01
CA THR A 159 13.76 -5.23 0.32
C THR A 159 14.44 -6.31 1.15
N GLY A 160 15.26 -7.15 0.53
CA GLY A 160 15.79 -8.38 1.15
C GLY A 160 14.80 -9.55 0.99
N GLY A 161 15.00 -10.65 1.72
CA GLY A 161 14.06 -11.78 1.71
C GLY A 161 14.03 -12.63 0.43
N GLY A 162 14.98 -12.41 -0.50
CA GLY A 162 15.12 -13.18 -1.73
C GLY A 162 14.45 -12.57 -2.95
N LEU A 163 14.54 -13.29 -4.08
CA LEU A 163 14.00 -12.85 -5.37
C LEU A 163 12.48 -13.04 -5.47
N LEU A 164 11.96 -14.07 -4.81
CA LEU A 164 10.58 -14.50 -4.92
C LEU A 164 9.93 -14.57 -3.54
N LYS A 165 8.81 -13.88 -3.40
CA LYS A 165 7.93 -13.98 -2.23
C LYS A 165 6.61 -14.60 -2.65
N ARG A 166 5.96 -15.34 -1.77
CA ARG A 166 4.64 -15.92 -2.03
C ARG A 166 3.60 -15.34 -1.09
N TYR A 167 2.42 -15.06 -1.64
CA TYR A 167 1.21 -14.75 -0.89
C TYR A 167 0.03 -15.43 -1.55
N LYS A 168 -0.84 -16.10 -0.76
CA LYS A 168 -1.98 -16.90 -1.27
C LYS A 168 -1.63 -17.74 -2.51
N LYS A 169 -0.54 -18.53 -2.45
CA LYS A 169 -0.01 -19.43 -3.49
C LYS A 169 0.51 -18.74 -4.77
N LYS A 170 0.54 -17.41 -4.85
CA LYS A 170 1.08 -16.66 -6.01
C LYS A 170 2.45 -16.08 -5.68
N PHE A 171 3.32 -16.00 -6.69
CA PHE A 171 4.52 -15.15 -6.59
C PHE A 171 4.12 -13.69 -6.72
N VAL A 172 4.58 -12.90 -5.78
CA VAL A 172 4.16 -11.52 -5.59
C VAL A 172 5.33 -10.56 -5.59
N PHE A 173 5.03 -9.32 -5.97
CA PHE A 173 5.96 -8.22 -6.06
C PHE A 173 5.26 -6.92 -5.64
N ASP A 174 6.07 -5.90 -5.34
CA ASP A 174 5.57 -4.58 -4.99
C ASP A 174 4.52 -4.09 -6.00
N GLY A 175 3.36 -3.70 -5.47
CA GLY A 175 2.25 -3.20 -6.29
C GLY A 175 2.60 -1.95 -7.09
N GLY A 176 3.60 -1.19 -6.66
CA GLY A 176 4.11 -0.01 -7.36
C GLY A 176 4.91 -0.31 -8.61
N LEU A 177 5.34 -1.57 -8.84
CA LEU A 177 6.01 -1.99 -10.08
C LEU A 177 5.07 -1.93 -11.28
N ILE A 178 3.78 -2.08 -11.09
CA ILE A 178 2.78 -1.88 -12.12
C ILE A 178 2.34 -0.42 -12.08
N ARG A 179 2.64 0.34 -13.14
CA ARG A 179 2.37 1.77 -13.20
C ARG A 179 0.87 2.07 -13.07
N ALA A 180 0.52 2.55 -11.89
CA ALA A 180 -0.69 3.33 -11.62
C ALA A 180 -2.04 2.75 -12.07
N PRO A 181 -2.41 1.49 -11.70
CA PRO A 181 -3.78 1.03 -11.93
C PRO A 181 -4.81 1.86 -11.15
N TYR A 182 -4.46 2.32 -9.93
CA TYR A 182 -5.31 3.12 -9.07
C TYR A 182 -5.63 4.53 -9.63
N ARG A 183 -4.85 5.09 -10.56
CA ARG A 183 -5.14 6.36 -11.24
C ARG A 183 -6.25 6.25 -12.28
N LYS A 184 -6.58 5.03 -12.69
CA LYS A 184 -7.63 4.74 -13.68
C LYS A 184 -8.89 4.18 -13.03
N LEU A 185 -8.95 4.15 -11.70
CA LEU A 185 -10.16 3.77 -11.00
C LEU A 185 -11.14 4.94 -11.12
N GLU A 186 -12.16 4.76 -11.93
CA GLU A 186 -13.26 5.72 -12.10
C GLU A 186 -13.98 6.02 -10.77
N THR A 187 -13.82 5.14 -9.80
CA THR A 187 -14.44 5.20 -8.46
C THR A 187 -13.56 5.85 -7.38
N SER A 188 -12.31 6.23 -7.67
CA SER A 188 -11.45 6.87 -6.65
C SER A 188 -11.90 8.31 -6.39
N THR A 189 -12.44 8.56 -5.20
CA THR A 189 -12.90 9.88 -4.77
C THR A 189 -11.74 10.80 -4.41
N LEU A 190 -10.69 10.24 -3.77
CA LEU A 190 -9.49 10.97 -3.38
C LEU A 190 -8.25 10.12 -3.66
N HIS A 191 -7.20 10.76 -4.20
CA HIS A 191 -5.93 10.11 -4.45
C HIS A 191 -4.77 10.77 -3.69
N VAL A 192 -4.19 10.05 -2.72
CA VAL A 192 -3.02 10.52 -1.95
C VAL A 192 -1.74 10.06 -2.64
N CYS A 193 -0.91 11.03 -3.06
CA CYS A 193 0.30 10.77 -3.84
C CYS A 193 1.45 11.71 -3.44
N PRO A 194 2.70 11.23 -3.26
CA PRO A 194 3.84 12.06 -2.86
C PRO A 194 4.40 12.89 -4.02
N LYS A 195 3.91 12.66 -5.25
CA LYS A 195 4.42 13.32 -6.46
C LYS A 195 3.88 14.74 -6.67
N ILE A 196 2.91 15.16 -5.87
CA ILE A 196 2.32 16.50 -5.99
C ILE A 196 3.39 17.59 -5.88
N TRP A 197 4.35 17.43 -4.98
CA TRP A 197 5.45 18.37 -4.76
C TRP A 197 6.49 18.44 -5.89
N ASN A 198 6.48 17.47 -6.81
CA ASN A 198 7.38 17.47 -7.96
C ASN A 198 6.69 17.95 -9.24
N ASN A 199 5.42 18.29 -9.19
CA ASN A 199 4.67 18.74 -10.34
C ASN A 199 4.48 20.26 -10.30
N LYS A 200 5.38 20.99 -10.95
CA LYS A 200 5.37 22.45 -11.04
C LYS A 200 4.03 23.03 -11.51
N LYS A 201 3.27 22.27 -12.31
CA LYS A 201 1.95 22.69 -12.79
C LYS A 201 0.95 22.78 -11.63
N TYR A 202 0.88 21.76 -10.78
CA TYR A 202 -0.03 21.76 -9.62
C TYR A 202 0.35 22.78 -8.56
N ILE A 203 1.67 22.97 -8.32
CA ILE A 203 2.16 24.01 -7.39
C ILE A 203 1.73 25.39 -7.87
N LYS A 204 1.85 25.67 -9.19
CA LYS A 204 1.45 26.95 -9.77
C LYS A 204 -0.06 27.16 -9.74
N GLU A 205 -0.86 26.11 -9.98
CA GLU A 205 -2.32 26.17 -9.95
C GLU A 205 -2.88 26.27 -8.52
N SER A 206 -2.16 25.75 -7.51
CA SER A 206 -2.57 25.82 -6.10
C SER A 206 -2.21 27.13 -5.40
N GLY A 207 -1.49 28.03 -6.07
CA GLY A 207 -1.05 29.31 -5.48
C GLY A 207 0.00 29.18 -4.37
N LEU A 208 0.56 27.99 -4.19
CA LEU A 208 1.65 27.69 -3.25
C LEU A 208 2.99 27.96 -3.97
N SER A 209 3.36 29.21 -4.16
CA SER A 209 4.68 29.64 -4.67
C SER A 209 5.55 30.16 -3.54
#